data_b09ba585032ef3cec4f4b48e674ed6a1
#
_entry.id   b09ba585032ef3cec4f4b48e674ed6a1
#
_cell.length_a   1.000
_cell.length_b   1.000
_cell.length_c   1.000
_cell.angle_alpha   90.00
_cell.angle_beta   90.00
_cell.angle_gamma   90.00
#
_symmetry.space_group_name_H-M   'P 1'
#
loop_
_entity.id
_entity.type
_entity.pdbx_description
1 polymer ?
#
loop_
_entity_poly.entity_id
_entity_poly.type
_entity_poly.pdbx_seq_one_letter_code
_entity_poly.pdbx_strand_id
1 'polypeptide(L)'
;MEMAEEWRSCGGAAEEEKSRREELLILAKDIVSHNIKHNAEVEACDLLIEIERLDLLLDFVEEVDHARVCLYLLSCSPLTPDPDNQILIKTAKDVYLKFSKQFEALRCAVMLNDVSMIREIFLSTEDMLMKKQMAILLGRHQIFLELTDVENADRLSELNSNANLHTYFHSLARELDIMEPKTPEGIYKSHLEQSRPFASASAPDSARMNLAAAFVNGFVNCGFGVDKMMNEMEDANRWFYKNKDFGMLSAAASQGLVWRWDIDAGLAQCDRFLYVNDDYIKAGTLLAIGLISSGIQDPCDPASALLMDHVHSDRATMRIGSILGLGLAYANSKRDMVVKNEDGGVVFELKKVLTDNKPSATPEVRCFLTVIFICMK
;
A
#
# COMPACT_ATOMS: atom_id res chain seq x y z
N MET A 1 -16.12 3.79 36.15
CA MET A 1 -15.50 2.58 36.73
C MET A 1 -16.55 1.75 37.51
N GLU A 2 -17.12 2.25 38.59
CA GLU A 2 -18.12 1.51 39.38
C GLU A 2 -19.32 1.02 38.53
N MET A 3 -19.90 1.87 37.69
CA MET A 3 -21.02 1.51 36.83
C MET A 3 -20.67 0.41 35.79
N ALA A 4 -19.46 0.42 35.24
CA ALA A 4 -18.99 -0.62 34.32
C ALA A 4 -18.76 -1.95 35.02
N GLU A 5 -18.30 -1.95 36.29
CA GLU A 5 -18.19 -3.15 37.11
C GLU A 5 -19.57 -3.75 37.43
N GLU A 6 -20.53 -2.88 37.78
CA GLU A 6 -21.91 -3.29 38.06
C GLU A 6 -22.60 -3.83 36.80
N TRP A 7 -22.39 -3.19 35.64
CA TRP A 7 -22.86 -3.69 34.34
C TRP A 7 -22.36 -5.10 34.02
N ARG A 8 -21.08 -5.37 34.26
CA ARG A 8 -20.48 -6.70 34.06
C ARG A 8 -21.03 -7.72 35.06
N SER A 9 -21.32 -7.32 36.29
CA SER A 9 -21.89 -8.21 37.32
C SER A 9 -23.32 -8.64 37.02
N CYS A 10 -24.08 -7.83 36.27
CA CYS A 10 -25.46 -8.10 35.89
C CYS A 10 -25.58 -8.97 34.61
N GLY A 11 -24.63 -9.88 34.34
CA GLY A 11 -24.58 -10.70 33.12
C GLY A 11 -25.50 -11.92 33.06
N GLY A 12 -26.29 -12.17 34.09
CA GLY A 12 -27.16 -13.35 34.20
C GLY A 12 -28.52 -13.20 33.50
N ALA A 13 -29.24 -14.32 33.41
CA ALA A 13 -30.56 -14.39 32.77
C ALA A 13 -31.75 -14.09 33.71
N ALA A 14 -31.50 -13.75 34.99
CA ALA A 14 -32.53 -13.43 35.97
C ALA A 14 -33.26 -12.13 35.63
N GLU A 15 -34.57 -12.09 35.83
CA GLU A 15 -35.39 -10.89 35.56
C GLU A 15 -34.95 -9.67 36.38
N GLU A 16 -34.49 -9.88 37.62
CA GLU A 16 -33.96 -8.83 38.49
C GLU A 16 -32.68 -8.20 37.87
N GLU A 17 -31.80 -9.00 37.29
CA GLU A 17 -30.58 -8.50 36.61
C GLU A 17 -30.90 -7.77 35.33
N LYS A 18 -31.90 -8.18 34.58
CA LYS A 18 -32.38 -7.44 33.41
C LYS A 18 -32.94 -6.08 33.76
N SER A 19 -33.79 -6.01 34.79
CA SER A 19 -34.34 -4.71 35.29
C SER A 19 -33.21 -3.78 35.73
N ARG A 20 -32.21 -4.32 36.43
CA ARG A 20 -31.05 -3.52 36.87
C ARG A 20 -30.18 -3.04 35.70
N ARG A 21 -30.01 -3.86 34.64
CA ARG A 21 -29.37 -3.41 33.42
C ARG A 21 -30.10 -2.28 32.71
N GLU A 22 -31.43 -2.32 32.69
CA GLU A 22 -32.24 -1.25 32.12
C GLU A 22 -32.06 0.05 32.89
N GLU A 23 -32.05 0.02 34.25
CA GLU A 23 -31.79 1.19 35.09
C GLU A 23 -30.38 1.75 34.85
N LEU A 24 -29.37 0.89 34.79
CA LEU A 24 -27.99 1.29 34.49
C LEU A 24 -27.88 1.92 33.09
N LEU A 25 -28.63 1.39 32.11
CA LEU A 25 -28.65 1.93 30.75
C LEU A 25 -29.27 3.35 30.71
N ILE A 26 -30.31 3.61 31.46
CA ILE A 26 -30.91 4.94 31.57
C ILE A 26 -29.89 5.92 32.19
N LEU A 27 -29.23 5.52 33.26
CA LEU A 27 -28.19 6.32 33.91
C LEU A 27 -27.00 6.57 32.95
N ALA A 28 -26.57 5.54 32.20
CA ALA A 28 -25.51 5.68 31.22
C ALA A 28 -25.86 6.71 30.14
N LYS A 29 -27.09 6.70 29.62
CA LYS A 29 -27.57 7.68 28.65
C LYS A 29 -27.53 9.13 29.20
N ASP A 30 -27.93 9.31 30.44
CA ASP A 30 -27.89 10.63 31.09
C ASP A 30 -26.45 11.12 31.25
N ILE A 31 -25.53 10.24 31.68
CA ILE A 31 -24.10 10.57 31.82
C ILE A 31 -23.47 10.90 30.45
N VAL A 32 -23.71 10.07 29.43
CA VAL A 32 -23.20 10.30 28.08
C VAL A 32 -23.71 11.62 27.51
N SER A 33 -25.02 11.90 27.64
CA SER A 33 -25.60 13.18 27.21
C SER A 33 -24.96 14.37 27.92
N HIS A 34 -24.71 14.26 29.23
CA HIS A 34 -24.03 15.28 29.99
C HIS A 34 -22.59 15.49 29.52
N ASN A 35 -21.84 14.43 29.36
CA ASN A 35 -20.43 14.48 28.97
C ASN A 35 -20.24 15.08 27.56
N ILE A 36 -21.04 14.68 26.59
CA ILE A 36 -20.99 15.26 25.23
C ILE A 36 -21.27 16.76 25.28
N LYS A 37 -22.29 17.22 25.99
CA LYS A 37 -22.63 18.64 26.11
C LYS A 37 -21.56 19.49 26.83
N HIS A 38 -20.67 18.84 27.57
CA HIS A 38 -19.62 19.53 28.35
C HIS A 38 -18.19 19.30 27.76
N ASN A 39 -18.09 18.89 26.49
CA ASN A 39 -16.85 18.61 25.81
C ASN A 39 -15.98 17.49 26.49
N ALA A 40 -16.63 16.52 27.08
CA ALA A 40 -16.04 15.35 27.71
C ALA A 40 -16.36 14.09 26.85
N GLU A 41 -16.09 14.19 25.56
CA GLU A 41 -16.40 13.12 24.56
C GLU A 41 -15.63 11.84 24.83
N VAL A 42 -14.40 11.97 25.33
CA VAL A 42 -13.55 10.82 25.67
C VAL A 42 -14.20 9.98 26.77
N GLU A 43 -14.64 10.61 27.83
CA GLU A 43 -15.29 9.95 28.98
C GLU A 43 -16.62 9.33 28.58
N ALA A 44 -17.35 9.95 27.65
CA ALA A 44 -18.57 9.39 27.09
C ALA A 44 -18.27 8.13 26.26
N CYS A 45 -17.26 8.17 25.42
CA CYS A 45 -16.84 7.02 24.61
C CYS A 45 -16.34 5.87 25.49
N ASP A 46 -15.48 6.16 26.48
CA ASP A 46 -14.94 5.14 27.39
C ASP A 46 -16.05 4.41 28.15
N LEU A 47 -17.03 5.16 28.65
CA LEU A 47 -18.18 4.56 29.31
C LEU A 47 -18.94 3.62 28.39
N LEU A 48 -19.21 4.03 27.14
CA LEU A 48 -19.95 3.23 26.18
C LEU A 48 -19.15 2.01 25.68
N ILE A 49 -17.82 2.11 25.59
CA ILE A 49 -16.93 0.98 25.30
C ILE A 49 -17.01 -0.05 26.43
N GLU A 50 -16.90 0.39 27.67
CA GLU A 50 -16.90 -0.50 28.85
C GLU A 50 -18.22 -1.23 29.07
N ILE A 51 -19.36 -0.61 28.70
CA ILE A 51 -20.67 -1.26 28.77
C ILE A 51 -21.08 -1.95 27.45
N GLU A 52 -20.20 -1.99 26.45
CA GLU A 52 -20.41 -2.62 25.13
C GLU A 52 -21.64 -2.05 24.36
N ARG A 53 -21.93 -0.75 24.54
CA ARG A 53 -23.10 -0.06 23.96
C ARG A 53 -22.73 1.18 23.14
N LEU A 54 -21.68 1.07 22.31
CA LEU A 54 -21.28 2.13 21.40
C LEU A 54 -22.36 2.55 20.40
N ASP A 55 -23.34 1.69 20.13
CA ASP A 55 -24.51 1.98 19.31
C ASP A 55 -25.25 3.25 19.78
N LEU A 56 -25.30 3.48 21.07
CA LEU A 56 -25.97 4.65 21.67
C LEU A 56 -25.29 5.98 21.36
N LEU A 57 -24.02 5.97 20.99
CA LEU A 57 -23.27 7.18 20.70
C LEU A 57 -23.89 8.00 19.57
N LEU A 58 -24.49 7.33 18.60
CA LEU A 58 -25.19 7.95 17.47
C LEU A 58 -26.35 8.86 17.91
N ASP A 59 -26.99 8.58 19.04
CA ASP A 59 -28.13 9.36 19.53
C ASP A 59 -27.69 10.71 20.14
N PHE A 60 -26.46 10.77 20.67
CA PHE A 60 -26.00 11.92 21.48
C PHE A 60 -25.02 12.84 20.76
N VAL A 61 -24.27 12.31 19.76
CA VAL A 61 -23.27 13.10 19.04
C VAL A 61 -23.95 14.12 18.13
N GLU A 62 -23.51 15.37 18.21
CA GLU A 62 -23.93 16.49 17.36
C GLU A 62 -22.85 16.82 16.31
N GLU A 63 -23.19 17.72 15.37
CA GLU A 63 -22.26 18.08 14.28
C GLU A 63 -20.96 18.71 14.78
N VAL A 64 -21.00 19.40 15.94
CA VAL A 64 -19.82 20.06 16.52
C VAL A 64 -18.83 19.03 17.10
N ASP A 65 -19.32 17.90 17.60
CA ASP A 65 -18.55 16.93 18.39
C ASP A 65 -18.04 15.76 17.56
N HIS A 66 -18.69 15.48 16.42
CA HIS A 66 -18.43 14.29 15.62
C HIS A 66 -16.95 14.05 15.28
N ALA A 67 -16.22 15.14 14.99
CA ALA A 67 -14.82 15.02 14.59
C ALA A 67 -13.93 14.53 15.75
N ARG A 68 -14.16 15.03 16.97
CA ARG A 68 -13.41 14.63 18.17
C ARG A 68 -13.74 13.21 18.59
N VAL A 69 -15.03 12.87 18.59
CA VAL A 69 -15.52 11.52 18.88
C VAL A 69 -14.90 10.50 17.91
N CYS A 70 -15.00 10.73 16.61
CA CYS A 70 -14.44 9.82 15.61
C CYS A 70 -12.92 9.72 15.70
N LEU A 71 -12.22 10.84 15.93
CA LEU A 71 -10.77 10.82 16.12
C LEU A 71 -10.38 9.94 17.32
N TYR A 72 -11.11 10.06 18.43
CA TYR A 72 -10.86 9.25 19.62
C TYR A 72 -11.07 7.74 19.32
N LEU A 73 -12.23 7.36 18.79
CA LEU A 73 -12.54 5.97 18.45
C LEU A 73 -11.51 5.36 17.51
N LEU A 74 -11.11 6.09 16.46
CA LEU A 74 -10.12 5.63 15.50
C LEU A 74 -8.69 5.56 16.09
N SER A 75 -8.38 6.39 17.09
CA SER A 75 -7.09 6.30 17.79
C SER A 75 -7.01 5.11 18.74
N CYS A 76 -8.14 4.66 19.30
CA CYS A 76 -8.23 3.50 20.15
C CYS A 76 -8.23 2.18 19.37
N SER A 77 -8.71 2.17 18.11
CA SER A 77 -8.89 0.95 17.34
C SER A 77 -7.61 0.12 17.15
N PRO A 78 -6.40 0.68 16.92
CA PRO A 78 -5.18 -0.12 16.81
C PRO A 78 -4.71 -0.75 18.13
N LEU A 79 -5.22 -0.25 19.26
CA LEU A 79 -4.86 -0.71 20.62
C LEU A 79 -5.85 -1.74 21.14
N THR A 80 -6.96 -1.94 20.45
CA THR A 80 -8.05 -2.83 20.86
C THR A 80 -7.98 -4.13 20.04
N PRO A 81 -8.14 -5.32 20.66
CA PRO A 81 -8.15 -6.60 19.94
C PRO A 81 -9.40 -6.77 19.08
N ASP A 82 -9.31 -7.69 18.09
CA ASP A 82 -10.48 -8.16 17.36
C ASP A 82 -11.44 -8.95 18.29
N PRO A 83 -12.76 -8.76 18.16
CA PRO A 83 -13.52 -7.99 17.16
C PRO A 83 -13.82 -6.54 17.57
N ASP A 84 -13.43 -6.10 18.76
CA ASP A 84 -13.84 -4.82 19.34
C ASP A 84 -13.28 -3.64 18.55
N ASN A 85 -12.07 -3.76 17.99
CA ASN A 85 -11.50 -2.75 17.09
C ASN A 85 -12.41 -2.46 15.88
N GLN A 86 -13.05 -3.49 15.32
CA GLN A 86 -13.98 -3.32 14.20
C GLN A 86 -15.25 -2.58 14.61
N ILE A 87 -15.72 -2.78 15.85
CA ILE A 87 -16.88 -2.06 16.41
C ILE A 87 -16.58 -0.58 16.50
N LEU A 88 -15.39 -0.21 17.00
CA LEU A 88 -14.94 1.18 17.07
C LEU A 88 -14.94 1.86 15.70
N ILE A 89 -14.36 1.19 14.69
CA ILE A 89 -14.28 1.74 13.33
C ILE A 89 -15.68 1.83 12.69
N LYS A 90 -16.55 0.82 12.88
CA LYS A 90 -17.93 0.83 12.39
C LYS A 90 -18.73 1.98 13.00
N THR A 91 -18.62 2.18 14.31
CA THR A 91 -19.29 3.29 14.99
C THR A 91 -18.80 4.65 14.48
N ALA A 92 -17.48 4.83 14.30
CA ALA A 92 -16.95 6.05 13.72
C ALA A 92 -17.46 6.28 12.29
N LYS A 93 -17.53 5.23 11.45
CA LYS A 93 -18.14 5.29 10.11
C LYS A 93 -19.60 5.75 10.17
N ASP A 94 -20.40 5.19 11.07
CA ASP A 94 -21.82 5.51 11.19
C ASP A 94 -22.04 6.97 11.68
N VAL A 95 -21.19 7.45 12.58
CA VAL A 95 -21.17 8.87 12.98
C VAL A 95 -20.83 9.76 11.78
N TYR A 96 -19.82 9.45 10.99
CA TYR A 96 -19.50 10.21 9.79
C TYR A 96 -20.63 10.23 8.76
N LEU A 97 -21.30 9.11 8.54
CA LEU A 97 -22.45 9.02 7.61
C LEU A 97 -23.63 9.85 8.13
N LYS A 98 -23.92 9.86 9.43
CA LYS A 98 -24.95 10.70 10.05
C LYS A 98 -24.77 12.19 9.70
N PHE A 99 -23.53 12.67 9.62
CA PHE A 99 -23.20 14.07 9.32
C PHE A 99 -22.75 14.30 7.87
N SER A 100 -23.06 13.38 6.95
CA SER A 100 -22.75 13.48 5.51
C SER A 100 -21.26 13.67 5.22
N LYS A 101 -20.39 13.08 6.04
CA LYS A 101 -18.93 13.06 5.84
C LYS A 101 -18.52 11.78 5.11
N GLN A 102 -18.94 11.65 3.84
CA GLN A 102 -18.78 10.42 3.07
C GLN A 102 -17.32 10.03 2.85
N PHE A 103 -16.41 11.01 2.70
CA PHE A 103 -14.97 10.72 2.48
C PHE A 103 -14.34 10.07 3.71
N GLU A 104 -14.64 10.59 4.90
CA GLU A 104 -14.17 10.04 6.17
C GLU A 104 -14.80 8.67 6.44
N ALA A 105 -16.08 8.51 6.12
CA ALA A 105 -16.77 7.22 6.22
C ALA A 105 -16.15 6.17 5.29
N LEU A 106 -15.78 6.57 4.06
CA LEU A 106 -15.07 5.69 3.12
C LEU A 106 -13.71 5.25 3.68
N ARG A 107 -12.97 6.14 4.32
CA ARG A 107 -11.70 5.79 4.98
C ARG A 107 -11.92 4.71 6.06
N CYS A 108 -12.96 4.82 6.86
CA CYS A 108 -13.32 3.80 7.84
C CYS A 108 -13.66 2.46 7.16
N ALA A 109 -14.41 2.46 6.07
CA ALA A 109 -14.74 1.27 5.31
C ALA A 109 -13.49 0.60 4.69
N VAL A 110 -12.52 1.40 4.24
CA VAL A 110 -11.20 0.90 3.78
C VAL A 110 -10.43 0.24 4.93
N MET A 111 -10.45 0.83 6.14
CA MET A 111 -9.82 0.23 7.33
C MET A 111 -10.46 -1.10 7.71
N LEU A 112 -11.78 -1.23 7.56
CA LEU A 112 -12.53 -2.48 7.78
C LEU A 112 -12.31 -3.51 6.67
N ASN A 113 -11.72 -3.12 5.55
CA ASN A 113 -11.54 -3.97 4.38
C ASN A 113 -12.84 -4.55 3.82
N ASP A 114 -13.93 -3.81 3.90
CA ASP A 114 -15.25 -4.24 3.43
C ASP A 114 -15.58 -3.59 2.08
N VAL A 115 -15.41 -4.36 1.00
CA VAL A 115 -15.60 -3.88 -0.38
C VAL A 115 -17.06 -3.52 -0.67
N SER A 116 -18.03 -4.22 -0.08
CA SER A 116 -19.46 -3.93 -0.24
C SER A 116 -19.80 -2.58 0.36
N MET A 117 -19.35 -2.32 1.57
CA MET A 117 -19.54 -1.04 2.27
C MET A 117 -18.83 0.11 1.54
N ILE A 118 -17.61 -0.12 1.05
CA ILE A 118 -16.88 0.86 0.21
C ILE A 118 -17.69 1.24 -1.02
N ARG A 119 -18.24 0.26 -1.74
CA ARG A 119 -19.08 0.48 -2.94
C ARG A 119 -20.34 1.25 -2.60
N GLU A 120 -21.04 0.89 -1.52
CA GLU A 120 -22.26 1.57 -1.08
C GLU A 120 -21.99 3.06 -0.78
N ILE A 121 -20.98 3.37 0.01
CA ILE A 121 -20.61 4.75 0.35
C ILE A 121 -20.21 5.53 -0.91
N PHE A 122 -19.41 4.93 -1.80
CA PHE A 122 -19.00 5.55 -3.06
C PHE A 122 -20.18 5.90 -3.96
N LEU A 123 -21.15 4.99 -4.11
CA LEU A 123 -22.32 5.18 -4.94
C LEU A 123 -23.31 6.18 -4.35
N SER A 124 -23.47 6.23 -3.02
CA SER A 124 -24.37 7.15 -2.32
C SER A 124 -23.92 8.62 -2.37
N THR A 125 -22.67 8.88 -2.74
CA THR A 125 -22.12 10.24 -2.86
C THR A 125 -22.62 10.87 -4.15
N GLU A 126 -23.21 12.08 -4.10
CA GLU A 126 -23.70 12.79 -5.29
C GLU A 126 -22.65 13.72 -5.89
N ASP A 127 -21.81 14.35 -5.05
CA ASP A 127 -20.79 15.30 -5.49
C ASP A 127 -19.69 14.61 -6.32
N MET A 128 -19.59 15.01 -7.58
CA MET A 128 -18.62 14.48 -8.53
C MET A 128 -17.16 14.77 -8.11
N LEU A 129 -16.88 15.90 -7.48
CA LEU A 129 -15.54 16.21 -6.99
C LEU A 129 -15.15 15.27 -5.86
N MET A 130 -16.06 15.02 -4.95
CA MET A 130 -15.89 14.07 -3.86
C MET A 130 -15.68 12.64 -4.40
N LYS A 131 -16.48 12.21 -5.39
CA LYS A 131 -16.28 10.90 -6.07
C LYS A 131 -14.89 10.75 -6.69
N LYS A 132 -14.36 11.81 -7.32
CA LYS A 132 -12.98 11.79 -7.86
C LYS A 132 -11.93 11.64 -6.75
N GLN A 133 -12.09 12.35 -5.63
CA GLN A 133 -11.19 12.21 -4.49
C GLN A 133 -11.26 10.79 -3.90
N MET A 134 -12.46 10.24 -3.76
CA MET A 134 -12.67 8.85 -3.32
C MET A 134 -12.02 7.84 -4.27
N ALA A 135 -12.17 8.02 -5.59
CA ALA A 135 -11.55 7.14 -6.59
C ALA A 135 -10.01 7.13 -6.47
N ILE A 136 -9.40 8.30 -6.28
CA ILE A 136 -7.95 8.42 -6.03
C ILE A 136 -7.55 7.74 -4.72
N LEU A 137 -8.32 7.92 -3.64
CA LEU A 137 -8.06 7.24 -2.37
C LEU A 137 -8.10 5.72 -2.53
N LEU A 138 -9.12 5.20 -3.18
CA LEU A 138 -9.27 3.77 -3.43
C LEU A 138 -8.14 3.23 -4.31
N GLY A 139 -7.76 3.94 -5.37
CA GLY A 139 -6.62 3.60 -6.21
C GLY A 139 -5.30 3.52 -5.42
N ARG A 140 -5.09 4.44 -4.48
CA ARG A 140 -3.93 4.38 -3.57
C ARG A 140 -3.91 3.12 -2.69
N HIS A 141 -5.08 2.65 -2.28
CA HIS A 141 -5.23 1.41 -1.51
C HIS A 141 -5.37 0.16 -2.41
N GLN A 142 -5.24 0.32 -3.72
CA GLN A 142 -5.39 -0.74 -4.73
C GLN A 142 -6.76 -1.47 -4.65
N ILE A 143 -7.79 -0.74 -4.27
CA ILE A 143 -9.17 -1.19 -4.27
C ILE A 143 -9.82 -0.68 -5.55
N PHE A 144 -10.07 -1.58 -6.50
CA PHE A 144 -10.63 -1.24 -7.80
C PHE A 144 -12.11 -1.60 -7.84
N LEU A 145 -12.95 -0.59 -8.13
CA LEU A 145 -14.39 -0.75 -8.25
C LEU A 145 -14.78 -0.86 -9.73
N GLU A 146 -15.66 -1.79 -10.03
CA GLU A 146 -16.35 -1.84 -11.32
C GLU A 146 -17.43 -0.76 -11.34
N LEU A 147 -17.23 0.28 -12.14
CA LEU A 147 -18.05 1.50 -12.21
C LEU A 147 -18.78 1.60 -13.55
N THR A 148 -19.53 0.55 -13.97
CA THR A 148 -20.20 0.51 -15.27
C THR A 148 -21.41 1.42 -15.36
N ASP A 149 -22.13 1.66 -14.26
CA ASP A 149 -23.43 2.32 -14.23
C ASP A 149 -23.39 3.72 -13.55
N VAL A 150 -22.23 4.35 -13.52
CA VAL A 150 -22.04 5.65 -12.85
C VAL A 150 -21.77 6.72 -13.88
N GLU A 151 -22.30 7.92 -13.66
CA GLU A 151 -21.98 9.09 -14.49
C GLU A 151 -20.45 9.33 -14.50
N ASN A 152 -19.87 9.58 -15.66
CA ASN A 152 -18.44 9.72 -15.87
C ASN A 152 -17.61 8.47 -15.42
N ALA A 153 -18.15 7.27 -15.60
CA ALA A 153 -17.53 6.00 -15.21
C ALA A 153 -16.07 5.87 -15.73
N ASP A 154 -15.83 6.20 -17.00
CA ASP A 154 -14.50 6.11 -17.62
C ASP A 154 -13.47 6.96 -16.88
N ARG A 155 -13.84 8.21 -16.54
CA ARG A 155 -12.95 9.11 -15.81
C ARG A 155 -12.70 8.68 -14.38
N LEU A 156 -13.71 8.15 -13.72
CA LEU A 156 -13.57 7.62 -12.35
C LEU A 156 -12.73 6.32 -12.34
N SER A 157 -12.91 5.45 -13.33
CA SER A 157 -12.11 4.24 -13.51
C SER A 157 -10.65 4.57 -13.79
N GLU A 158 -10.38 5.56 -14.64
CA GLU A 158 -9.03 6.06 -14.93
C GLU A 158 -8.32 6.60 -13.66
N LEU A 159 -9.05 7.34 -12.81
CA LEU A 159 -8.52 7.81 -11.52
C LEU A 159 -8.31 6.67 -10.52
N ASN A 160 -9.23 5.70 -10.49
CA ASN A 160 -9.15 4.57 -9.59
C ASN A 160 -8.04 3.57 -9.98
N SER A 161 -7.78 3.38 -11.28
CA SER A 161 -6.72 2.50 -11.78
C SER A 161 -5.30 3.07 -11.63
N ASN A 162 -5.14 4.35 -11.30
CA ASN A 162 -3.87 5.07 -11.30
C ASN A 162 -3.18 5.12 -12.68
N ALA A 163 -3.89 4.93 -13.78
CA ALA A 163 -3.33 4.85 -15.14
C ALA A 163 -2.46 6.08 -15.49
N ASN A 164 -2.85 7.27 -15.02
CA ASN A 164 -2.15 8.52 -15.28
C ASN A 164 -1.28 9.01 -14.10
N LEU A 165 -0.91 8.13 -13.18
CA LEU A 165 -0.16 8.52 -11.98
C LEU A 165 1.17 9.21 -12.32
N HIS A 166 1.91 8.72 -13.32
CA HIS A 166 3.16 9.33 -13.79
C HIS A 166 2.94 10.75 -14.32
N THR A 167 1.87 10.99 -15.05
CA THR A 167 1.54 12.32 -15.60
C THR A 167 1.22 13.33 -14.48
N TYR A 168 0.46 12.90 -13.47
CA TYR A 168 0.16 13.73 -12.30
C TYR A 168 1.41 14.00 -11.47
N PHE A 169 2.27 12.99 -11.29
CA PHE A 169 3.56 13.15 -10.62
C PHE A 169 4.45 14.18 -11.35
N HIS A 170 4.57 14.07 -12.67
CA HIS A 170 5.36 15.03 -13.47
C HIS A 170 4.78 16.43 -13.44
N SER A 171 3.46 16.59 -13.42
CA SER A 171 2.83 17.92 -13.28
C SER A 171 3.18 18.53 -11.93
N LEU A 172 3.07 17.77 -10.84
CA LEU A 172 3.47 18.24 -9.51
C LEU A 172 4.96 18.55 -9.43
N ALA A 173 5.82 17.72 -10.02
CA ALA A 173 7.26 17.92 -10.01
C ALA A 173 7.69 19.20 -10.78
N ARG A 174 6.97 19.55 -11.87
CA ARG A 174 7.16 20.82 -12.59
C ARG A 174 6.72 22.03 -11.75
N GLU A 175 5.56 21.95 -11.11
CA GLU A 175 5.05 22.99 -10.21
C GLU A 175 6.03 23.28 -9.05
N LEU A 176 6.70 22.23 -8.54
CA LEU A 176 7.68 22.32 -7.47
C LEU A 176 9.11 22.64 -7.94
N ASP A 177 9.33 22.78 -9.26
CA ASP A 177 10.64 23.00 -9.88
C ASP A 177 11.70 21.96 -9.47
N ILE A 178 11.33 20.68 -9.42
CA ILE A 178 12.21 19.56 -9.04
C ILE A 178 12.44 18.53 -10.15
N MET A 179 12.14 18.88 -11.41
CA MET A 179 12.23 17.95 -12.55
C MET A 179 13.68 17.60 -12.97
N GLU A 180 14.68 18.34 -12.50
CA GLU A 180 16.06 18.06 -12.87
C GLU A 180 16.58 16.79 -12.15
N PRO A 181 17.00 15.73 -12.89
CA PRO A 181 17.55 14.54 -12.31
C PRO A 181 18.82 14.82 -11.51
N LYS A 182 18.94 14.18 -10.35
CA LYS A 182 20.10 14.31 -9.47
C LYS A 182 21.07 13.14 -9.63
N THR A 183 22.37 13.42 -9.51
CA THR A 183 23.41 12.39 -9.51
C THR A 183 23.75 11.96 -8.08
N PRO A 184 24.21 10.72 -7.86
CA PRO A 184 24.70 10.28 -6.55
C PRO A 184 25.84 11.15 -6.03
N GLU A 185 26.76 11.59 -6.91
CA GLU A 185 27.86 12.48 -6.56
C GLU A 185 27.36 13.84 -6.05
N GLY A 186 26.31 14.39 -6.66
CA GLY A 186 25.67 15.63 -6.22
C GLY A 186 25.01 15.49 -4.84
N ILE A 187 24.43 14.32 -4.53
CA ILE A 187 23.81 14.03 -3.24
C ILE A 187 24.87 13.86 -2.14
N TYR A 188 25.85 13.00 -2.37
CA TYR A 188 26.88 12.69 -1.37
C TYR A 188 27.99 13.74 -1.29
N LYS A 189 28.10 14.65 -2.26
CA LYS A 189 29.21 15.62 -2.37
C LYS A 189 30.58 14.94 -2.26
N SER A 190 30.71 13.75 -2.82
CA SER A 190 31.92 12.89 -2.73
C SER A 190 33.17 13.58 -3.31
N HIS A 191 33.00 14.49 -4.30
CA HIS A 191 34.06 15.32 -4.83
C HIS A 191 34.68 16.28 -3.78
N LEU A 192 33.95 16.62 -2.71
CA LEU A 192 34.46 17.45 -1.62
C LEU A 192 35.23 16.62 -0.58
N GLU A 193 34.92 15.33 -0.47
CA GLU A 193 35.60 14.41 0.48
C GLU A 193 36.97 13.96 -0.02
N GLN A 194 37.15 13.82 -1.34
CA GLN A 194 38.44 13.48 -1.96
C GLN A 194 39.54 14.53 -1.72
N SER A 195 39.17 15.73 -1.31
CA SER A 195 40.09 16.83 -1.02
C SER A 195 40.63 16.79 0.43
N ARG A 196 40.26 15.81 1.26
CA ARG A 196 40.75 15.68 2.65
C ARG A 196 42.05 14.87 2.69
N PRO A 197 43.17 15.42 3.14
CA PRO A 197 44.51 14.75 3.13
C PRO A 197 44.67 13.61 4.11
N PHE A 198 43.65 13.21 4.88
CA PHE A 198 43.75 12.21 5.97
C PHE A 198 42.76 11.05 5.84
N ALA A 199 42.30 10.71 4.68
CA ALA A 199 41.49 9.49 4.48
C ALA A 199 42.41 8.26 4.33
N SER A 200 43.13 7.89 5.37
CA SER A 200 43.78 6.60 5.50
C SER A 200 42.87 5.62 6.25
N ALA A 201 41.79 5.23 5.63
CA ALA A 201 41.07 4.02 5.96
C ALA A 201 40.75 3.36 4.62
N SER A 202 40.95 2.04 4.51
CA SER A 202 40.76 1.20 3.35
C SER A 202 39.75 1.78 2.34
N ALA A 203 40.22 2.11 1.12
CA ALA A 203 39.33 2.61 0.07
C ALA A 203 38.11 1.66 -0.01
N PRO A 204 36.87 2.20 0.06
CA PRO A 204 35.69 1.35 0.01
C PRO A 204 35.73 0.53 -1.27
N ASP A 205 35.34 -0.74 -1.18
CA ASP A 205 35.24 -1.64 -2.32
C ASP A 205 34.47 -0.96 -3.47
N SER A 206 35.08 -0.85 -4.64
CA SER A 206 34.48 -0.20 -5.79
C SER A 206 33.13 -0.81 -6.19
N ALA A 207 32.94 -2.11 -5.97
CA ALA A 207 31.68 -2.78 -6.22
C ALA A 207 30.58 -2.29 -5.27
N ARG A 208 30.89 -2.09 -3.99
CA ARG A 208 29.93 -1.54 -3.01
C ARG A 208 29.55 -0.10 -3.35
N MET A 209 30.52 0.71 -3.77
CA MET A 209 30.26 2.09 -4.17
C MET A 209 29.39 2.17 -5.42
N ASN A 210 29.66 1.31 -6.42
CA ASN A 210 28.82 1.24 -7.62
C ASN A 210 27.39 0.82 -7.32
N LEU A 211 27.22 -0.19 -6.45
CA LEU A 211 25.90 -0.64 -6.02
C LEU A 211 25.15 0.44 -5.24
N ALA A 212 25.83 1.11 -4.29
CA ALA A 212 25.24 2.22 -3.55
C ALA A 212 24.82 3.37 -4.49
N ALA A 213 25.65 3.72 -5.48
CA ALA A 213 25.31 4.72 -6.48
C ALA A 213 24.10 4.33 -7.32
N ALA A 214 23.96 3.05 -7.71
CA ALA A 214 22.79 2.55 -8.42
C ALA A 214 21.51 2.70 -7.60
N PHE A 215 21.53 2.33 -6.31
CA PHE A 215 20.37 2.49 -5.42
C PHE A 215 20.00 3.95 -5.20
N VAL A 216 20.98 4.81 -4.91
CA VAL A 216 20.71 6.25 -4.72
C VAL A 216 20.15 6.86 -5.97
N ASN A 217 20.71 6.55 -7.15
CA ASN A 217 20.18 7.01 -8.43
C ASN A 217 18.71 6.60 -8.63
N GLY A 218 18.38 5.33 -8.36
CA GLY A 218 17.02 4.82 -8.46
C GLY A 218 16.05 5.51 -7.50
N PHE A 219 16.46 5.74 -6.23
CA PHE A 219 15.58 6.38 -5.24
C PHE A 219 15.38 7.87 -5.48
N VAL A 220 16.43 8.63 -5.79
CA VAL A 220 16.30 10.09 -5.94
C VAL A 220 15.64 10.49 -7.26
N ASN A 221 15.73 9.65 -8.29
CA ASN A 221 15.10 9.86 -9.59
C ASN A 221 13.85 8.99 -9.79
N CYS A 222 13.27 8.48 -8.71
CA CYS A 222 12.10 7.60 -8.78
C CYS A 222 10.91 8.30 -9.46
N GLY A 223 10.40 7.71 -10.52
CA GLY A 223 9.25 8.21 -11.28
C GLY A 223 9.55 9.35 -12.25
N PHE A 224 10.81 9.83 -12.36
CA PHE A 224 11.15 10.90 -13.30
C PHE A 224 11.27 10.45 -14.77
N GLY A 225 11.43 9.14 -15.02
CA GLY A 225 11.60 8.61 -16.37
C GLY A 225 12.96 8.91 -17.03
N VAL A 226 13.82 9.65 -16.36
CA VAL A 226 15.17 9.99 -16.81
C VAL A 226 16.15 10.01 -15.65
N ASP A 227 17.40 9.66 -15.90
CA ASP A 227 18.49 9.84 -14.97
C ASP A 227 19.77 10.27 -15.73
N LYS A 228 20.71 10.88 -15.02
CA LYS A 228 22.01 11.32 -15.58
C LYS A 228 23.09 10.24 -15.53
N MET A 229 22.82 9.09 -14.91
CA MET A 229 23.82 8.05 -14.68
C MET A 229 23.75 6.91 -15.68
N MET A 230 22.57 6.45 -16.03
CA MET A 230 22.37 5.28 -16.88
C MET A 230 21.74 5.62 -18.23
N ASN A 231 20.79 6.57 -18.29
CA ASN A 231 20.07 6.87 -19.52
C ASN A 231 20.82 7.84 -20.45
N GLU A 232 21.70 8.69 -19.91
CA GLU A 232 22.51 9.61 -20.71
C GLU A 232 23.77 8.96 -21.31
N MET A 233 24.13 7.73 -20.88
CA MET A 233 25.28 7.02 -21.44
C MET A 233 24.87 6.25 -22.70
N GLU A 234 25.59 6.44 -23.80
CA GLU A 234 25.43 5.69 -25.06
C GLU A 234 25.49 4.16 -24.86
N ASP A 235 26.13 3.70 -23.77
CA ASP A 235 26.24 2.31 -23.32
C ASP A 235 25.64 2.14 -21.92
N ALA A 236 24.31 2.16 -21.78
CA ALA A 236 23.64 1.86 -20.50
C ALA A 236 24.08 0.50 -19.92
N ASN A 237 24.33 -0.49 -20.78
CA ASN A 237 24.88 -1.79 -20.40
C ASN A 237 26.23 -1.70 -19.67
N ARG A 238 27.05 -0.69 -19.99
CA ARG A 238 28.38 -0.55 -19.40
C ARG A 238 28.36 -0.29 -17.90
N TRP A 239 27.31 0.36 -17.39
CA TRP A 239 27.13 0.56 -15.95
C TRP A 239 26.84 -0.73 -15.22
N PHE A 240 25.99 -1.61 -15.76
CA PHE A 240 25.67 -2.89 -15.15
C PHE A 240 26.92 -3.75 -14.94
N TYR A 241 27.81 -3.79 -15.92
CA TYR A 241 29.07 -4.56 -15.85
C TYR A 241 30.14 -3.96 -14.90
N LYS A 242 29.91 -2.79 -14.32
CA LYS A 242 30.70 -2.30 -13.18
C LYS A 242 30.38 -3.02 -11.88
N ASN A 243 29.25 -3.74 -11.84
CA ASN A 243 28.81 -4.58 -10.75
C ASN A 243 29.08 -6.06 -11.07
N LYS A 244 28.84 -6.96 -10.12
CA LYS A 244 28.98 -8.41 -10.30
C LYS A 244 27.78 -9.14 -9.73
N ASP A 245 27.39 -10.22 -10.37
CA ASP A 245 26.35 -11.14 -9.90
C ASP A 245 25.05 -10.39 -9.45
N PHE A 246 24.64 -10.58 -8.22
CA PHE A 246 23.46 -9.89 -7.67
C PHE A 246 23.58 -8.36 -7.65
N GLY A 247 24.77 -7.78 -7.73
CA GLY A 247 24.96 -6.36 -7.92
C GLY A 247 24.49 -5.90 -9.30
N MET A 248 24.70 -6.70 -10.37
CA MET A 248 24.16 -6.44 -11.71
C MET A 248 22.63 -6.54 -11.70
N LEU A 249 22.07 -7.56 -11.03
CA LEU A 249 20.63 -7.69 -10.85
C LEU A 249 20.04 -6.44 -10.18
N SER A 250 20.63 -6.02 -9.07
CA SER A 250 20.15 -4.85 -8.33
C SER A 250 20.26 -3.54 -9.12
N ALA A 251 21.36 -3.39 -9.89
CA ALA A 251 21.55 -2.20 -10.74
C ALA A 251 20.52 -2.16 -11.89
N ALA A 252 20.25 -3.29 -12.53
CA ALA A 252 19.20 -3.39 -13.55
C ALA A 252 17.81 -3.14 -12.96
N ALA A 253 17.52 -3.72 -11.78
CA ALA A 253 16.25 -3.51 -11.08
C ALA A 253 16.02 -2.05 -10.68
N SER A 254 17.09 -1.31 -10.33
CA SER A 254 16.97 0.12 -9.94
C SER A 254 16.43 1.00 -11.06
N GLN A 255 16.54 0.58 -12.33
CA GLN A 255 15.92 1.27 -13.46
C GLN A 255 14.39 1.25 -13.38
N GLY A 256 13.80 0.18 -12.82
CA GLY A 256 12.38 0.11 -12.58
C GLY A 256 11.86 1.21 -11.62
N LEU A 257 12.72 1.73 -10.74
CA LEU A 257 12.37 2.89 -9.90
C LEU A 257 12.34 4.18 -10.71
N VAL A 258 13.29 4.38 -11.60
CA VAL A 258 13.36 5.59 -12.45
C VAL A 258 12.12 5.68 -13.35
N TRP A 259 11.70 4.56 -13.95
CA TRP A 259 10.54 4.45 -14.84
C TRP A 259 9.24 4.09 -14.11
N ARG A 260 9.21 4.18 -12.79
CA ARG A 260 8.04 3.82 -12.01
C ARG A 260 6.81 4.59 -12.47
N TRP A 261 5.70 3.87 -12.64
CA TRP A 261 4.39 4.35 -13.07
C TRP A 261 4.25 4.72 -14.55
N ASP A 262 5.33 4.76 -15.31
CA ASP A 262 5.30 4.91 -16.77
C ASP A 262 5.48 3.53 -17.42
N ILE A 263 4.35 2.83 -17.62
CA ILE A 263 4.36 1.44 -18.10
C ILE A 263 4.92 1.39 -19.53
N ASP A 264 4.44 2.21 -20.44
CA ASP A 264 4.80 2.16 -21.85
C ASP A 264 6.30 2.45 -22.08
N ALA A 265 6.78 3.57 -21.57
CA ALA A 265 8.18 3.92 -21.72
C ALA A 265 9.10 3.00 -20.90
N GLY A 266 8.69 2.62 -19.70
CA GLY A 266 9.44 1.71 -18.83
C GLY A 266 9.59 0.32 -19.44
N LEU A 267 8.54 -0.27 -20.00
CA LEU A 267 8.60 -1.55 -20.70
C LEU A 267 9.48 -1.49 -21.96
N ALA A 268 9.39 -0.40 -22.72
CA ALA A 268 10.26 -0.21 -23.89
C ALA A 268 11.76 -0.16 -23.51
N GLN A 269 12.10 0.41 -22.34
CA GLN A 269 13.47 0.36 -21.83
C GLN A 269 13.85 -1.03 -21.32
N CYS A 270 12.97 -1.72 -20.61
CA CYS A 270 13.19 -3.08 -20.11
C CYS A 270 13.41 -4.07 -21.26
N ASP A 271 12.70 -3.94 -22.38
CA ASP A 271 12.84 -4.82 -23.54
C ASP A 271 14.29 -4.90 -24.01
N ARG A 272 15.02 -3.80 -24.02
CA ARG A 272 16.45 -3.76 -24.42
C ARG A 272 17.35 -4.65 -23.56
N PHE A 273 17.02 -4.80 -22.27
CA PHE A 273 17.82 -5.55 -21.30
C PHE A 273 17.43 -7.03 -21.23
N LEU A 274 16.23 -7.40 -21.66
CA LEU A 274 15.79 -8.79 -21.74
C LEU A 274 16.56 -9.60 -22.80
N TYR A 275 17.13 -8.93 -23.81
CA TYR A 275 17.95 -9.57 -24.86
C TYR A 275 19.45 -9.63 -24.53
N VAL A 276 19.92 -9.02 -23.44
CA VAL A 276 21.31 -9.11 -22.99
C VAL A 276 21.64 -10.54 -22.61
N ASN A 277 22.83 -11.03 -22.95
CA ASN A 277 23.23 -12.41 -22.66
C ASN A 277 23.80 -12.59 -21.24
N ASP A 278 23.12 -12.04 -20.24
CA ASP A 278 23.49 -12.14 -18.84
C ASP A 278 22.23 -12.38 -17.98
N ASP A 279 22.24 -13.47 -17.19
CA ASP A 279 21.07 -13.89 -16.41
C ASP A 279 20.76 -12.95 -15.25
N TYR A 280 21.76 -12.31 -14.65
CA TYR A 280 21.54 -11.35 -13.55
C TYR A 280 20.90 -10.07 -14.07
N ILE A 281 21.31 -9.57 -15.23
CA ILE A 281 20.71 -8.40 -15.85
C ILE A 281 19.27 -8.70 -16.25
N LYS A 282 19.01 -9.86 -16.87
CA LYS A 282 17.63 -10.29 -17.20
C LYS A 282 16.75 -10.39 -15.96
N ALA A 283 17.25 -11.05 -14.91
CA ALA A 283 16.50 -11.18 -13.65
C ALA A 283 16.22 -9.83 -12.99
N GLY A 284 17.19 -8.91 -13.02
CA GLY A 284 17.02 -7.54 -12.57
C GLY A 284 15.97 -6.78 -13.38
N THR A 285 15.92 -7.03 -14.69
CA THR A 285 14.91 -6.43 -15.57
C THR A 285 13.51 -6.96 -15.28
N LEU A 286 13.34 -8.26 -14.99
CA LEU A 286 12.06 -8.81 -14.54
C LEU A 286 11.59 -8.13 -13.23
N LEU A 287 12.51 -7.93 -12.29
CA LEU A 287 12.22 -7.17 -11.08
C LEU A 287 11.86 -5.70 -11.37
N ALA A 288 12.54 -5.06 -12.33
CA ALA A 288 12.22 -3.69 -12.77
C ALA A 288 10.79 -3.59 -13.34
N ILE A 289 10.35 -4.56 -14.14
CA ILE A 289 8.97 -4.62 -14.67
C ILE A 289 7.95 -4.63 -13.52
N GLY A 290 8.21 -5.41 -12.46
CA GLY A 290 7.37 -5.43 -11.27
C GLY A 290 7.32 -4.07 -10.54
N LEU A 291 8.45 -3.37 -10.46
CA LEU A 291 8.53 -2.03 -9.86
C LEU A 291 7.78 -0.97 -10.68
N ILE A 292 7.90 -1.01 -12.01
CA ILE A 292 7.20 -0.11 -12.94
C ILE A 292 5.69 -0.25 -12.78
N SER A 293 5.20 -1.50 -12.73
CA SER A 293 3.76 -1.83 -12.64
C SER A 293 3.17 -1.64 -11.22
N SER A 294 4.02 -1.37 -10.23
CA SER A 294 3.59 -1.28 -8.83
C SER A 294 2.61 -0.13 -8.59
N GLY A 295 1.42 -0.46 -8.09
CA GLY A 295 0.39 0.51 -7.73
C GLY A 295 -0.49 0.97 -8.88
N ILE A 296 -0.35 0.41 -10.08
CA ILE A 296 -1.16 0.71 -11.26
C ILE A 296 -1.98 -0.52 -11.65
N GLN A 297 -3.21 -0.30 -12.09
CA GLN A 297 -4.01 -1.33 -12.75
C GLN A 297 -4.00 -1.07 -14.26
N ASP A 298 -3.22 -1.88 -14.98
CA ASP A 298 -3.22 -1.88 -16.43
C ASP A 298 -4.08 -3.04 -16.97
N PRO A 299 -4.92 -2.82 -18.00
CA PRO A 299 -5.75 -3.87 -18.59
C PRO A 299 -4.93 -5.02 -19.20
N CYS A 300 -3.73 -4.75 -19.70
CA CYS A 300 -2.84 -5.75 -20.31
C CYS A 300 -2.05 -6.55 -19.26
N ASP A 301 -2.05 -6.10 -18.01
CA ASP A 301 -1.34 -6.71 -16.88
C ASP A 301 0.08 -7.22 -17.23
N PRO A 302 1.00 -6.32 -17.61
CA PRO A 302 2.32 -6.70 -18.11
C PRO A 302 3.17 -7.45 -17.08
N ALA A 303 2.94 -7.23 -15.79
CA ALA A 303 3.64 -7.96 -14.74
C ALA A 303 3.29 -9.43 -14.77
N SER A 304 2.00 -9.80 -14.87
CA SER A 304 1.60 -11.19 -15.03
C SER A 304 2.10 -11.78 -16.36
N ALA A 305 1.86 -11.07 -17.46
CA ALA A 305 2.19 -11.55 -18.79
C ALA A 305 3.68 -11.87 -19.01
N LEU A 306 4.58 -11.05 -18.43
CA LEU A 306 6.02 -11.18 -18.66
C LEU A 306 6.76 -11.96 -17.58
N LEU A 307 6.24 -12.00 -16.35
CA LEU A 307 6.97 -12.59 -15.23
C LEU A 307 6.56 -14.03 -14.93
N MET A 308 5.29 -14.42 -15.19
CA MET A 308 4.78 -15.74 -14.83
C MET A 308 5.56 -16.89 -15.46
N ASP A 309 6.00 -16.75 -16.70
CA ASP A 309 6.78 -17.78 -17.43
C ASP A 309 8.12 -18.10 -16.74
N HIS A 310 8.65 -17.15 -15.98
CA HIS A 310 9.94 -17.29 -15.31
C HIS A 310 9.86 -17.81 -13.86
N VAL A 311 8.66 -17.92 -13.29
CA VAL A 311 8.45 -18.40 -11.91
C VAL A 311 8.93 -19.83 -11.73
N HIS A 312 8.81 -20.68 -12.76
CA HIS A 312 9.24 -22.07 -12.78
C HIS A 312 10.55 -22.31 -13.53
N SER A 313 11.29 -21.26 -13.90
CA SER A 313 12.57 -21.35 -14.61
C SER A 313 13.57 -22.25 -13.86
N ASP A 314 14.38 -23.02 -14.59
CA ASP A 314 15.46 -23.82 -14.00
C ASP A 314 16.56 -22.96 -13.38
N ARG A 315 16.70 -21.71 -13.83
CA ARG A 315 17.69 -20.75 -13.33
C ARG A 315 17.18 -20.04 -12.09
N ALA A 316 17.85 -20.23 -10.95
CA ALA A 316 17.46 -19.63 -9.67
C ALA A 316 17.39 -18.08 -9.73
N THR A 317 18.32 -17.43 -10.43
CA THR A 317 18.36 -15.97 -10.60
C THR A 317 17.09 -15.44 -11.27
N MET A 318 16.65 -16.10 -12.35
CA MET A 318 15.43 -15.73 -13.08
C MET A 318 14.19 -15.90 -12.20
N ARG A 319 14.10 -17.00 -11.43
CA ARG A 319 13.00 -17.19 -10.47
C ARG A 319 12.96 -16.08 -9.42
N ILE A 320 14.12 -15.72 -8.85
CA ILE A 320 14.21 -14.67 -7.84
C ILE A 320 13.70 -13.34 -8.41
N GLY A 321 14.20 -12.92 -9.58
CA GLY A 321 13.77 -11.67 -10.23
C GLY A 321 12.28 -11.63 -10.52
N SER A 322 11.74 -12.72 -11.10
CA SER A 322 10.33 -12.87 -11.43
C SER A 322 9.43 -12.86 -10.19
N ILE A 323 9.75 -13.68 -9.17
CA ILE A 323 8.94 -13.79 -7.95
C ILE A 323 8.92 -12.47 -7.16
N LEU A 324 10.07 -11.81 -7.03
CA LEU A 324 10.13 -10.49 -6.39
C LEU A 324 9.38 -9.44 -7.19
N GLY A 325 9.50 -9.47 -8.53
CA GLY A 325 8.78 -8.57 -9.42
C GLY A 325 7.26 -8.72 -9.28
N LEU A 326 6.74 -9.95 -9.30
CA LEU A 326 5.31 -10.22 -9.06
C LEU A 326 4.87 -9.76 -7.66
N GLY A 327 5.68 -10.03 -6.63
CA GLY A 327 5.37 -9.60 -5.28
C GLY A 327 5.24 -8.08 -5.15
N LEU A 328 6.11 -7.31 -5.82
CA LEU A 328 6.08 -5.85 -5.81
C LEU A 328 4.94 -5.28 -6.68
N ALA A 329 4.67 -5.88 -7.85
CA ALA A 329 3.60 -5.46 -8.72
C ALA A 329 2.23 -5.56 -8.04
N TYR A 330 2.02 -6.65 -7.28
CA TYR A 330 0.74 -6.96 -6.65
C TYR A 330 0.70 -6.74 -5.13
N ALA A 331 1.72 -6.10 -4.57
CA ALA A 331 1.74 -5.79 -3.13
C ALA A 331 0.48 -5.02 -2.73
N ASN A 332 -0.23 -5.52 -1.71
CA ASN A 332 -1.52 -4.99 -1.23
C ASN A 332 -2.64 -4.99 -2.29
N SER A 333 -2.50 -5.70 -3.39
CA SER A 333 -3.54 -5.82 -4.41
C SER A 333 -4.61 -6.83 -3.97
N LYS A 334 -5.89 -6.42 -4.06
CA LYS A 334 -7.04 -7.27 -3.76
C LYS A 334 -7.71 -7.80 -5.04
N ARG A 335 -6.99 -7.81 -6.16
CA ARG A 335 -7.52 -8.30 -7.44
C ARG A 335 -7.86 -9.78 -7.32
N ASP A 336 -9.04 -10.16 -7.76
CA ASP A 336 -9.52 -11.55 -7.76
C ASP A 336 -8.56 -12.50 -8.49
N MET A 337 -8.01 -12.09 -9.64
CA MET A 337 -7.03 -12.88 -10.40
C MET A 337 -5.74 -13.19 -9.63
N VAL A 338 -5.37 -12.33 -8.67
CA VAL A 338 -4.18 -12.52 -7.84
C VAL A 338 -4.49 -13.41 -6.65
N VAL A 339 -5.65 -13.22 -6.03
CA VAL A 339 -6.05 -13.86 -4.75
C VAL A 339 -6.70 -15.22 -4.96
N LYS A 340 -7.37 -15.46 -6.10
CA LYS A 340 -8.02 -16.76 -6.40
C LYS A 340 -6.98 -17.88 -6.43
N ASN A 341 -7.23 -18.92 -5.62
CA ASN A 341 -6.45 -20.16 -5.60
C ASN A 341 -6.82 -21.09 -6.79
N GLU A 342 -7.03 -20.54 -7.96
CA GLU A 342 -7.36 -21.27 -9.18
C GLU A 342 -6.11 -21.44 -10.06
N ASP A 343 -6.09 -22.48 -10.87
CA ASP A 343 -5.00 -22.74 -11.81
C ASP A 343 -4.73 -21.49 -12.69
N GLY A 344 -3.48 -21.04 -12.71
CA GLY A 344 -3.05 -19.84 -13.43
C GLY A 344 -3.07 -18.54 -12.63
N GLY A 345 -3.58 -18.52 -11.39
CA GLY A 345 -3.49 -17.35 -10.51
C GLY A 345 -2.08 -17.16 -9.95
N VAL A 346 -1.64 -15.91 -9.75
CA VAL A 346 -0.29 -15.59 -9.25
C VAL A 346 -0.01 -16.28 -7.92
N VAL A 347 -0.92 -16.19 -6.95
CA VAL A 347 -0.76 -16.82 -5.63
C VAL A 347 -0.70 -18.34 -5.74
N PHE A 348 -1.49 -18.95 -6.63
CA PHE A 348 -1.50 -20.38 -6.84
C PHE A 348 -0.16 -20.88 -7.39
N GLU A 349 0.37 -20.23 -8.41
CA GLU A 349 1.67 -20.59 -9.00
C GLU A 349 2.83 -20.37 -8.01
N LEU A 350 2.81 -19.31 -7.21
CA LEU A 350 3.78 -19.09 -6.15
C LEU A 350 3.71 -20.17 -5.06
N LYS A 351 2.50 -20.65 -4.71
CA LYS A 351 2.34 -21.79 -3.78
C LYS A 351 2.91 -23.08 -4.36
N LYS A 352 2.74 -23.35 -5.65
CA LYS A 352 3.37 -24.50 -6.31
C LYS A 352 4.89 -24.48 -6.14
N VAL A 353 5.55 -23.33 -6.33
CA VAL A 353 6.99 -23.21 -6.12
C VAL A 353 7.41 -23.54 -4.69
N LEU A 354 6.59 -23.15 -3.68
CA LEU A 354 6.85 -23.50 -2.28
C LEU A 354 6.71 -24.99 -1.98
N THR A 355 5.75 -25.64 -2.61
CA THR A 355 5.45 -27.07 -2.38
C THR A 355 6.26 -28.01 -3.27
N ASP A 356 6.83 -27.48 -4.36
CA ASP A 356 7.64 -28.27 -5.30
C ASP A 356 8.96 -28.68 -4.64
N ASN A 357 9.11 -29.99 -4.41
CA ASN A 357 10.31 -30.58 -3.77
C ASN A 357 11.51 -30.72 -4.73
N LYS A 358 11.48 -30.03 -5.87
CA LYS A 358 12.64 -30.05 -6.77
C LYS A 358 13.87 -29.47 -6.09
N PRO A 359 15.06 -30.06 -6.30
CA PRO A 359 16.32 -29.55 -5.75
C PRO A 359 16.65 -28.10 -6.15
N SER A 360 15.96 -27.62 -7.20
CA SER A 360 16.10 -26.26 -7.72
C SER A 360 15.40 -25.17 -6.89
N ALA A 361 14.52 -25.52 -5.95
CA ALA A 361 13.95 -24.57 -5.01
C ALA A 361 14.93 -24.33 -3.86
N THR A 362 15.89 -23.44 -4.07
CA THR A 362 16.87 -23.08 -3.04
C THR A 362 16.19 -22.46 -1.81
N PRO A 363 16.78 -22.60 -0.60
CA PRO A 363 16.25 -21.99 0.62
C PRO A 363 15.99 -20.48 0.47
N GLU A 364 16.79 -19.80 -0.35
CA GLU A 364 16.64 -18.38 -0.64
C GLU A 364 15.31 -18.08 -1.34
N VAL A 365 14.92 -18.84 -2.36
CA VAL A 365 13.63 -18.67 -3.04
C VAL A 365 12.47 -18.89 -2.07
N ARG A 366 12.58 -19.86 -1.16
CA ARG A 366 11.54 -20.09 -0.13
C ARG A 366 11.40 -18.93 0.83
N CYS A 367 12.50 -18.35 1.29
CA CYS A 367 12.48 -17.15 2.13
C CYS A 367 11.83 -15.96 1.40
N PHE A 368 12.18 -15.71 0.16
CA PHE A 368 11.60 -14.63 -0.65
C PHE A 368 10.10 -14.82 -0.85
N LEU A 369 9.65 -16.02 -1.16
CA LEU A 369 8.22 -16.33 -1.29
C LEU A 369 7.44 -16.08 0.01
N THR A 370 8.01 -16.42 1.17
CA THR A 370 7.38 -16.17 2.46
C THR A 370 7.18 -14.68 2.71
N VAL A 371 8.18 -13.85 2.40
CA VAL A 371 8.08 -12.37 2.51
C VAL A 371 6.99 -11.83 1.58
N ILE A 372 6.95 -12.29 0.32
CA ILE A 372 5.94 -11.86 -0.65
C ILE A 372 4.53 -12.24 -0.19
N PHE A 373 4.32 -13.46 0.32
CA PHE A 373 3.02 -13.87 0.86
C PHE A 373 2.55 -13.01 2.04
N ILE A 374 3.48 -12.51 2.87
CA ILE A 374 3.16 -11.57 3.95
C ILE A 374 2.74 -10.21 3.39
N CYS A 375 3.41 -9.73 2.32
CA CYS A 375 3.09 -8.45 1.68
C CYS A 375 1.81 -8.47 0.82
N MET A 376 1.32 -9.67 0.44
CA MET A 376 0.10 -9.85 -0.38
C MET A 376 -1.16 -10.15 0.45
N LYS A 377 -1.06 -10.32 1.77
CA LYS A 377 -2.18 -10.44 2.70
C LYS A 377 -2.65 -9.07 3.16
#